data_70d3e41917adde6e77c703958d3d77fa
#
_entry.id   70d3e41917adde6e77c703958d3d77fa
#
_cell.length_a   1.000
_cell.length_b   1.000
_cell.length_c   1.000
_cell.angle_alpha   90.00
_cell.angle_beta   90.00
_cell.angle_gamma   90.00
#
_symmetry.space_group_name_H-M   'P 1'
#
loop_
_entity.id
_entity.type
_entity.pdbx_description
1 polymer ?
#
loop_
_entity_poly.entity_id
_entity_poly.type
_entity_poly.pdbx_seq_one_letter_code
_entity_poly.pdbx_strand_id
1 'polypeptide(L)'
;YSEKFFNLESSIKYKYSFREHAGARGYTPFGKETALGESVPDLKEFWHHGPIIDNTFDTRIMDNIVVNEIKDFNKVFDELFKEMNNLGSKLLSAISASLDLPNNYFAESTNKGNSLLRLIHYPPSNNENIYRAREHADINLITLLIGANEPGLEVKDKSNNWIPVSSSYEDIVCNIGDMMQLITDQKLRSTPHRVVKYKTEEPKSRYSIPFFMHPSPDTILKSVFNDDDNGVLAHDFLDERLKAIKL
;
A
#
# COMPACT_ATOMS: atom_id res chain seq x y z
N TYR A 1 -11.62 -3.66 13.86
CA TYR A 1 -10.27 -3.63 14.46
C TYR A 1 -9.53 -2.34 14.07
N SER A 2 -9.50 -1.96 12.80
CA SER A 2 -8.89 -0.71 12.35
C SER A 2 -9.44 0.50 13.11
N GLU A 3 -10.77 0.67 13.12
CA GLU A 3 -11.42 1.74 13.86
C GLU A 3 -11.12 1.69 15.37
N LYS A 4 -11.12 0.50 15.99
CA LYS A 4 -10.75 0.33 17.40
C LYS A 4 -9.35 0.84 17.69
N PHE A 5 -8.39 0.57 16.80
CA PHE A 5 -7.00 1.02 16.97
C PHE A 5 -6.89 2.55 16.87
N PHE A 6 -7.47 3.15 15.83
CA PHE A 6 -7.38 4.60 15.63
C PHE A 6 -8.15 5.41 16.65
N ASN A 7 -9.14 4.81 17.34
CA ASN A 7 -9.86 5.41 18.45
C ASN A 7 -9.13 5.29 19.81
N LEU A 8 -7.99 4.59 19.88
CA LEU A 8 -7.16 4.61 21.09
C LEU A 8 -6.61 6.02 21.35
N GLU A 9 -6.38 6.32 22.62
CA GLU A 9 -5.72 7.55 23.04
C GLU A 9 -4.38 7.75 22.31
N SER A 10 -4.09 8.98 21.89
CA SER A 10 -2.88 9.28 21.14
C SER A 10 -1.60 8.81 21.85
N SER A 11 -1.54 8.97 23.17
CA SER A 11 -0.43 8.47 24.02
C SER A 11 -0.20 6.96 23.90
N ILE A 12 -1.26 6.18 23.68
CA ILE A 12 -1.18 4.73 23.48
C ILE A 12 -0.71 4.44 22.05
N LYS A 13 -1.31 5.06 21.04
CA LYS A 13 -0.90 4.89 19.63
C LYS A 13 0.58 5.22 19.41
N TYR A 14 1.09 6.27 20.03
CA TYR A 14 2.50 6.67 19.91
C TYR A 14 3.49 5.65 20.47
N LYS A 15 3.10 4.75 21.39
CA LYS A 15 3.95 3.64 21.84
C LYS A 15 4.31 2.66 20.72
N TYR A 16 3.52 2.65 19.65
CA TYR A 16 3.68 1.79 18.48
C TYR A 16 4.34 2.49 17.29
N SER A 17 4.84 3.72 17.49
CA SER A 17 5.55 4.51 16.46
C SER A 17 7.04 4.53 16.74
N PHE A 18 7.81 3.78 15.95
CA PHE A 18 9.25 3.62 16.12
C PHE A 18 10.00 4.33 14.99
N ARG A 19 10.90 5.26 15.35
CA ARG A 19 11.68 6.05 14.38
C ARG A 19 12.61 5.18 13.56
N GLU A 20 13.21 4.17 14.20
CA GLU A 20 14.13 3.21 13.58
C GLU A 20 13.47 2.35 12.51
N HIS A 21 12.14 2.22 12.54
CA HIS A 21 11.39 1.48 11.54
C HIS A 21 10.99 2.32 10.31
N ALA A 22 11.27 3.63 10.33
CA ALA A 22 10.93 4.55 9.22
C ALA A 22 9.51 4.34 8.65
N GLY A 23 8.54 4.02 9.53
CA GLY A 23 7.17 3.71 9.13
C GLY A 23 6.95 2.32 8.50
N ALA A 24 7.97 1.46 8.41
CA ALA A 24 7.84 0.15 7.77
C ALA A 24 6.91 -0.82 8.53
N ARG A 25 6.77 -0.66 9.85
CA ARG A 25 5.85 -1.43 10.71
C ARG A 25 5.28 -0.53 11.81
N GLY A 26 4.09 -0.90 12.27
CA GLY A 26 3.42 -0.21 13.37
C GLY A 26 2.73 1.08 12.95
N TYR A 27 2.65 2.02 13.87
CA TYR A 27 1.86 3.23 13.75
C TYR A 27 2.67 4.41 13.19
N THR A 28 2.12 5.05 12.17
CA THR A 28 2.60 6.33 11.64
C THR A 28 1.56 7.42 11.90
N PRO A 29 1.91 8.44 12.70
CA PRO A 29 0.98 9.52 13.06
C PRO A 29 0.76 10.52 11.93
N PHE A 30 -0.24 11.39 12.12
CA PHE A 30 -0.52 12.51 11.22
C PHE A 30 0.73 13.37 10.94
N GLY A 31 0.81 13.92 9.74
CA GLY A 31 1.83 14.87 9.35
C GLY A 31 3.21 14.28 9.06
N LYS A 32 3.30 12.98 8.83
CA LYS A 32 4.55 12.29 8.49
C LYS A 32 4.71 12.06 6.99
N GLU A 33 3.74 11.42 6.36
CA GLU A 33 3.80 11.13 4.92
C GLU A 33 3.39 12.35 4.10
N THR A 34 4.21 12.67 3.09
CA THR A 34 3.96 13.77 2.15
C THR A 34 4.01 13.21 0.73
N ALA A 35 3.01 13.50 -0.10
CA ALA A 35 3.03 13.07 -1.50
C ALA A 35 4.25 13.66 -2.24
N LEU A 36 4.75 12.94 -3.23
CA LEU A 36 5.93 13.35 -4.01
C LEU A 36 5.73 14.74 -4.62
N GLY A 37 6.70 15.62 -4.40
CA GLY A 37 6.65 17.01 -4.90
C GLY A 37 5.81 17.97 -4.07
N GLU A 38 5.16 17.51 -3.01
CA GLU A 38 4.32 18.32 -2.13
C GLU A 38 5.11 18.81 -0.89
N SER A 39 4.67 19.92 -0.32
CA SER A 39 5.26 20.47 0.92
C SER A 39 4.38 20.25 2.16
N VAL A 40 3.11 19.95 1.96
CA VAL A 40 2.12 19.77 3.03
C VAL A 40 1.80 18.28 3.18
N PRO A 41 1.97 17.70 4.38
CA PRO A 41 1.62 16.32 4.63
C PRO A 41 0.13 16.05 4.39
N ASP A 42 -0.18 14.80 4.03
CA ASP A 42 -1.55 14.33 3.95
C ASP A 42 -2.19 14.23 5.35
N LEU A 43 -3.49 14.49 5.42
CA LEU A 43 -4.24 14.38 6.68
C LEU A 43 -4.69 12.94 6.89
N LYS A 44 -3.73 12.08 7.19
CA LYS A 44 -3.96 10.66 7.49
C LYS A 44 -2.99 10.15 8.54
N GLU A 45 -3.44 9.15 9.28
CA GLU A 45 -2.61 8.28 10.11
C GLU A 45 -2.78 6.85 9.63
N PHE A 46 -1.79 5.99 9.86
CA PHE A 46 -1.89 4.61 9.40
C PHE A 46 -1.11 3.63 10.28
N TRP A 47 -1.48 2.36 10.14
CA TRP A 47 -0.78 1.21 10.69
C TRP A 47 -0.27 0.31 9.59
N HIS A 48 0.97 -0.14 9.70
CA HIS A 48 1.56 -1.12 8.81
C HIS A 48 1.69 -2.49 9.48
N HIS A 49 1.22 -3.52 8.75
CA HIS A 49 1.28 -4.92 9.13
C HIS A 49 1.89 -5.73 7.97
N GLY A 50 3.00 -6.42 8.22
CA GLY A 50 3.74 -7.20 7.24
C GLY A 50 3.47 -8.70 7.34
N PRO A 51 4.26 -9.54 6.65
CA PRO A 51 4.20 -10.99 6.78
C PRO A 51 4.58 -11.45 8.19
N ILE A 52 4.17 -12.65 8.57
CA ILE A 52 4.79 -13.39 9.67
C ILE A 52 6.14 -13.88 9.16
N ILE A 53 7.22 -13.41 9.79
CA ILE A 53 8.58 -13.75 9.35
C ILE A 53 9.16 -14.92 10.14
N ASP A 54 10.08 -15.63 9.52
CA ASP A 54 10.92 -16.65 10.12
C ASP A 54 12.38 -16.42 9.68
N ASN A 55 13.30 -17.28 10.12
CA ASN A 55 14.73 -17.19 9.82
C ASN A 55 15.09 -17.37 8.32
N THR A 56 14.13 -17.57 7.46
CA THR A 56 14.30 -17.71 6.00
C THR A 56 13.96 -16.44 5.23
N PHE A 57 13.42 -15.42 5.94
CA PHE A 57 13.18 -14.11 5.35
C PHE A 57 14.46 -13.26 5.30
N ASP A 58 14.48 -12.31 4.41
CA ASP A 58 15.53 -11.30 4.36
C ASP A 58 15.54 -10.46 5.64
N THR A 59 16.72 -10.19 6.19
CA THR A 59 16.89 -9.45 7.45
C THR A 59 16.46 -7.98 7.37
N ARG A 60 16.24 -7.46 6.16
CA ARG A 60 15.68 -6.11 5.93
C ARG A 60 14.15 -6.08 6.16
N ILE A 61 13.49 -7.24 6.23
CA ILE A 61 12.06 -7.33 6.51
C ILE A 61 11.86 -7.46 8.02
N MET A 62 11.13 -6.50 8.59
CA MET A 62 10.92 -6.41 10.03
C MET A 62 9.73 -7.25 10.50
N ASP A 63 9.80 -7.69 11.76
CA ASP A 63 8.69 -8.32 12.47
C ASP A 63 7.50 -7.37 12.66
N ASN A 64 6.32 -7.95 12.79
CA ASN A 64 5.12 -7.22 13.17
C ASN A 64 5.19 -6.78 14.64
N ILE A 65 4.68 -5.58 14.90
CA ILE A 65 4.54 -5.06 16.26
C ILE A 65 3.26 -5.61 16.86
N VAL A 66 3.31 -6.05 18.12
CA VAL A 66 2.15 -6.61 18.84
C VAL A 66 1.38 -5.51 19.53
N VAL A 67 0.08 -5.40 19.24
CA VAL A 67 -0.85 -4.49 19.92
C VAL A 67 -1.50 -5.21 21.09
N ASN A 68 -1.25 -4.72 22.30
CA ASN A 68 -1.74 -5.35 23.53
C ASN A 68 -3.11 -4.87 23.97
N GLU A 69 -3.51 -3.65 23.58
CA GLU A 69 -4.77 -3.01 24.02
C GLU A 69 -6.01 -3.57 23.31
N ILE A 70 -5.80 -4.27 22.18
CA ILE A 70 -6.91 -4.82 21.41
C ILE A 70 -6.71 -6.33 21.26
N LYS A 71 -7.53 -7.09 21.96
CA LYS A 71 -7.51 -8.55 21.87
C LYS A 71 -7.62 -9.02 20.42
N ASP A 72 -6.83 -10.01 20.04
CA ASP A 72 -6.80 -10.64 18.71
C ASP A 72 -6.41 -9.69 17.54
N PHE A 73 -5.88 -8.48 17.80
CA PHE A 73 -5.52 -7.52 16.77
C PHE A 73 -4.55 -8.12 15.73
N ASN A 74 -3.40 -8.59 16.19
CA ASN A 74 -2.40 -9.17 15.28
C ASN A 74 -2.93 -10.41 14.57
N LYS A 75 -3.59 -11.32 15.29
CA LYS A 75 -4.17 -12.54 14.70
C LYS A 75 -5.10 -12.23 13.52
N VAL A 76 -5.99 -11.26 13.66
CA VAL A 76 -6.94 -10.88 12.60
C VAL A 76 -6.21 -10.31 11.39
N PHE A 77 -5.18 -9.48 11.59
CA PHE A 77 -4.43 -8.91 10.48
C PHE A 77 -3.42 -9.87 9.88
N ASP A 78 -2.90 -10.84 10.63
CA ASP A 78 -2.12 -11.97 10.09
C ASP A 78 -2.98 -12.83 9.14
N GLU A 79 -4.21 -13.16 9.55
CA GLU A 79 -5.16 -13.90 8.72
C GLU A 79 -5.54 -13.10 7.46
N LEU A 80 -5.87 -11.82 7.61
CA LEU A 80 -6.20 -10.95 6.48
C LEU A 80 -5.00 -10.82 5.51
N PHE A 81 -3.79 -10.60 6.04
CA PHE A 81 -2.58 -10.55 5.24
C PHE A 81 -2.42 -11.80 4.38
N LYS A 82 -2.57 -12.98 4.99
CA LYS A 82 -2.47 -14.27 4.30
C LYS A 82 -3.49 -14.40 3.16
N GLU A 83 -4.74 -14.04 3.39
CA GLU A 83 -5.78 -14.11 2.36
C GLU A 83 -5.55 -13.11 1.22
N MET A 84 -5.14 -11.88 1.54
CA MET A 84 -4.79 -10.87 0.53
C MET A 84 -3.56 -11.29 -0.28
N ASN A 85 -2.56 -11.86 0.35
CA ASN A 85 -1.37 -12.38 -0.33
C ASN A 85 -1.70 -13.55 -1.28
N ASN A 86 -2.59 -14.46 -0.86
CA ASN A 86 -3.08 -15.56 -1.69
C ASN A 86 -3.85 -15.05 -2.91
N LEU A 87 -4.74 -14.07 -2.70
CA LEU A 87 -5.50 -13.45 -3.80
C LEU A 87 -4.56 -12.75 -4.78
N GLY A 88 -3.62 -11.96 -4.26
CA GLY A 88 -2.65 -11.23 -5.07
C GLY A 88 -1.75 -12.16 -5.88
N SER A 89 -1.31 -13.28 -5.31
CA SER A 89 -0.53 -14.30 -6.04
C SER A 89 -1.31 -14.88 -7.23
N LYS A 90 -2.63 -15.12 -7.07
CA LYS A 90 -3.49 -15.57 -8.18
C LYS A 90 -3.61 -14.50 -9.27
N LEU A 91 -3.75 -13.23 -8.89
CA LEU A 91 -3.81 -12.11 -9.86
C LEU A 91 -2.47 -11.94 -10.57
N LEU A 92 -1.34 -12.05 -9.87
CA LEU A 92 -0.01 -12.01 -10.48
C LEU A 92 0.19 -13.17 -11.46
N SER A 93 -0.34 -14.37 -11.16
CA SER A 93 -0.31 -15.49 -12.10
C SER A 93 -1.15 -15.21 -13.35
N ALA A 94 -2.32 -14.60 -13.22
CA ALA A 94 -3.13 -14.20 -14.36
C ALA A 94 -2.44 -13.11 -15.21
N ILE A 95 -1.77 -12.14 -14.56
CA ILE A 95 -0.95 -11.13 -15.24
C ILE A 95 0.20 -11.78 -16.00
N SER A 96 0.93 -12.74 -15.38
CA SER A 96 2.00 -13.48 -16.05
C SER A 96 1.48 -14.15 -17.33
N ALA A 97 0.36 -14.88 -17.24
CA ALA A 97 -0.25 -15.54 -18.40
C ALA A 97 -0.68 -14.55 -19.49
N SER A 98 -1.17 -13.37 -19.13
CA SER A 98 -1.56 -12.33 -20.11
C SER A 98 -0.40 -11.71 -20.87
N LEU A 99 0.82 -11.90 -20.38
CA LEU A 99 2.08 -11.42 -20.96
C LEU A 99 2.91 -12.54 -21.60
N ASP A 100 2.31 -13.73 -21.81
CA ASP A 100 2.96 -14.93 -22.32
C ASP A 100 4.19 -15.38 -21.50
N LEU A 101 4.18 -15.08 -20.19
CA LEU A 101 5.19 -15.51 -19.23
C LEU A 101 4.76 -16.80 -18.50
N PRO A 102 5.69 -17.56 -17.88
CA PRO A 102 5.33 -18.64 -16.98
C PRO A 102 4.33 -18.18 -15.90
N ASN A 103 3.29 -18.98 -15.63
CA ASN A 103 2.20 -18.59 -14.73
C ASN A 103 2.66 -18.13 -13.33
N ASN A 104 3.76 -18.65 -12.83
CA ASN A 104 4.31 -18.32 -11.51
C ASN A 104 5.37 -17.22 -11.53
N TYR A 105 5.68 -16.62 -12.69
CA TYR A 105 6.78 -15.67 -12.86
C TYR A 105 6.78 -14.54 -11.82
N PHE A 106 5.70 -13.77 -11.72
CA PHE A 106 5.60 -12.70 -10.74
C PHE A 106 5.28 -13.21 -9.33
N ALA A 107 4.52 -14.31 -9.20
CA ALA A 107 4.20 -14.87 -7.90
C ALA A 107 5.45 -15.41 -7.18
N GLU A 108 6.41 -15.98 -7.90
CA GLU A 108 7.68 -16.40 -7.31
C GLU A 108 8.50 -15.21 -6.77
N SER A 109 8.52 -14.08 -7.47
CA SER A 109 9.24 -12.89 -7.01
C SER A 109 8.69 -12.32 -5.70
N THR A 110 7.41 -12.57 -5.39
CA THR A 110 6.77 -12.12 -4.14
C THR A 110 6.90 -13.13 -2.99
N ASN A 111 7.46 -14.31 -3.25
CA ASN A 111 7.71 -15.28 -2.19
C ASN A 111 8.70 -14.69 -1.16
N LYS A 112 8.29 -14.64 0.11
CA LYS A 112 9.03 -13.94 1.17
C LYS A 112 9.32 -12.47 0.84
N GLY A 113 8.42 -11.85 0.07
CA GLY A 113 8.49 -10.43 -0.29
C GLY A 113 8.14 -9.53 0.88
N ASN A 114 8.44 -8.24 0.71
CA ASN A 114 8.11 -7.20 1.68
C ASN A 114 6.68 -6.65 1.48
N SER A 115 5.73 -7.52 1.17
CA SER A 115 4.32 -7.14 1.03
C SER A 115 3.78 -6.53 2.32
N LEU A 116 2.82 -5.63 2.21
CA LEU A 116 2.41 -4.77 3.30
C LEU A 116 0.90 -4.53 3.29
N LEU A 117 0.25 -4.82 4.42
CA LEU A 117 -1.12 -4.41 4.70
C LEU A 117 -1.09 -3.07 5.42
N ARG A 118 -1.75 -2.05 4.88
CA ARG A 118 -1.85 -0.72 5.49
C ARG A 118 -3.29 -0.46 5.93
N LEU A 119 -3.50 -0.21 7.22
CA LEU A 119 -4.76 0.31 7.73
C LEU A 119 -4.65 1.83 7.71
N ILE A 120 -5.57 2.53 7.05
CA ILE A 120 -5.53 3.98 6.93
C ILE A 120 -6.76 4.59 7.59
N HIS A 121 -6.54 5.62 8.38
CA HIS A 121 -7.58 6.47 8.92
C HIS A 121 -7.40 7.92 8.43
N TYR A 122 -8.44 8.44 7.83
CA TYR A 122 -8.60 9.86 7.49
C TYR A 122 -9.62 10.46 8.45
N PRO A 123 -9.23 11.40 9.31
CA PRO A 123 -10.13 11.94 10.32
C PRO A 123 -11.25 12.79 9.72
N PRO A 124 -12.33 13.03 10.46
CA PRO A 124 -13.29 14.06 10.10
C PRO A 124 -12.57 15.42 9.97
N SER A 125 -12.87 16.17 8.93
CA SER A 125 -12.24 17.46 8.72
C SER A 125 -13.22 18.46 8.15
N ASN A 126 -13.34 19.62 8.78
CA ASN A 126 -14.06 20.79 8.29
C ASN A 126 -13.18 21.70 7.42
N ASN A 127 -11.91 21.30 7.20
CA ASN A 127 -10.97 22.08 6.43
C ASN A 127 -11.42 22.19 4.96
N GLU A 128 -11.16 23.35 4.34
CA GLU A 128 -11.44 23.57 2.90
C GLU A 128 -10.58 22.71 1.98
N ASN A 129 -9.49 22.14 2.50
CA ASN A 129 -8.68 21.20 1.75
C ASN A 129 -9.50 19.94 1.39
N ILE A 130 -9.71 19.75 0.11
CA ILE A 130 -10.49 18.63 -0.42
C ILE A 130 -9.69 17.30 -0.44
N TYR A 131 -8.35 17.34 -0.29
CA TYR A 131 -7.51 16.15 -0.38
C TYR A 131 -7.34 15.46 0.96
N ARG A 132 -7.71 14.19 1.04
CA ARG A 132 -7.36 13.24 2.09
C ARG A 132 -6.01 12.55 1.79
N ALA A 133 -5.78 12.24 0.52
CA ALA A 133 -4.47 11.90 -0.05
C ALA A 133 -4.34 12.54 -1.42
N ARG A 134 -3.20 13.20 -1.67
CA ARG A 134 -2.92 13.84 -2.94
C ARG A 134 -2.60 12.83 -4.03
N GLU A 135 -2.50 13.31 -5.27
CA GLU A 135 -2.11 12.49 -6.42
C GLU A 135 -0.79 11.77 -6.15
N HIS A 136 -0.81 10.45 -6.30
CA HIS A 136 0.36 9.58 -6.21
C HIS A 136 0.12 8.30 -7.00
N ALA A 137 1.18 7.55 -7.23
CA ALA A 137 1.16 6.20 -7.73
C ALA A 137 1.73 5.27 -6.66
N ASP A 138 1.32 4.00 -6.66
CA ASP A 138 1.87 2.99 -5.75
C ASP A 138 3.21 2.49 -6.27
N ILE A 139 4.15 2.21 -5.37
CA ILE A 139 5.53 1.84 -5.71
C ILE A 139 5.65 0.35 -6.11
N ASN A 140 4.77 -0.49 -5.59
CA ASN A 140 4.79 -1.96 -5.62
C ASN A 140 4.48 -2.59 -7.00
N LEU A 141 4.26 -3.92 -7.03
CA LEU A 141 3.80 -4.62 -8.22
C LEU A 141 2.31 -4.37 -8.48
N ILE A 142 1.47 -4.74 -7.54
CA ILE A 142 0.01 -4.51 -7.57
C ILE A 142 -0.50 -4.17 -6.18
N THR A 143 -1.51 -3.33 -6.12
CA THR A 143 -2.24 -3.02 -4.89
C THR A 143 -3.63 -3.65 -4.93
N LEU A 144 -4.03 -4.27 -3.84
CA LEU A 144 -5.37 -4.78 -3.61
C LEU A 144 -6.02 -3.93 -2.53
N LEU A 145 -7.02 -3.14 -2.88
CA LEU A 145 -7.71 -2.24 -1.95
C LEU A 145 -9.06 -2.82 -1.57
N ILE A 146 -9.24 -3.14 -0.30
CA ILE A 146 -10.56 -3.40 0.28
C ILE A 146 -11.32 -2.07 0.32
N GLY A 147 -12.55 -2.08 -0.19
CA GLY A 147 -13.39 -0.89 -0.32
C GLY A 147 -13.50 -0.11 0.99
N ALA A 148 -13.52 1.21 0.87
CA ALA A 148 -13.64 2.09 2.02
C ALA A 148 -15.11 2.30 2.41
N ASN A 149 -15.35 2.63 3.70
CA ASN A 149 -16.68 2.95 4.22
C ASN A 149 -17.27 4.26 3.68
N GLU A 150 -16.43 5.15 3.14
CA GLU A 150 -16.81 6.44 2.58
C GLU A 150 -16.20 6.60 1.18
N PRO A 151 -16.87 7.27 0.24
CA PRO A 151 -16.35 7.52 -1.10
C PRO A 151 -15.12 8.44 -1.07
N GLY A 152 -14.53 8.68 -2.24
CA GLY A 152 -13.45 9.66 -2.41
C GLY A 152 -12.26 9.18 -3.21
N LEU A 153 -12.11 7.88 -3.49
CA LEU A 153 -11.06 7.41 -4.38
C LEU A 153 -11.35 7.83 -5.81
N GLU A 154 -10.38 8.45 -6.45
CA GLU A 154 -10.41 8.81 -7.87
C GLU A 154 -9.13 8.34 -8.54
N VAL A 155 -9.25 7.83 -9.76
CA VAL A 155 -8.13 7.42 -10.61
C VAL A 155 -8.03 8.34 -11.83
N LYS A 156 -6.82 8.52 -12.32
CA LYS A 156 -6.55 9.37 -13.49
C LYS A 156 -6.57 8.52 -14.76
N ASP A 157 -7.45 8.87 -15.71
CA ASP A 157 -7.51 8.17 -16.99
C ASP A 157 -6.38 8.59 -17.95
N LYS A 158 -6.32 7.93 -19.12
CA LYS A 158 -5.32 8.25 -20.16
C LYS A 158 -5.47 9.65 -20.76
N SER A 159 -6.62 10.30 -20.57
CA SER A 159 -6.92 11.67 -21.02
C SER A 159 -6.70 12.70 -19.92
N ASN A 160 -6.09 12.29 -18.78
CA ASN A 160 -5.87 13.09 -17.58
C ASN A 160 -7.13 13.55 -16.84
N ASN A 161 -8.27 12.89 -17.04
CA ASN A 161 -9.48 13.13 -16.27
C ASN A 161 -9.49 12.30 -14.99
N TRP A 162 -10.03 12.86 -13.90
CA TRP A 162 -10.27 12.14 -12.67
C TRP A 162 -11.60 11.40 -12.71
N ILE A 163 -11.55 10.09 -12.52
CA ILE A 163 -12.71 9.21 -12.53
C ILE A 163 -12.95 8.66 -11.13
N PRO A 164 -14.13 8.90 -10.52
CA PRO A 164 -14.44 8.31 -9.22
C PRO A 164 -14.51 6.78 -9.31
N VAL A 165 -13.88 6.11 -8.34
CA VAL A 165 -13.96 4.67 -8.17
C VAL A 165 -15.05 4.38 -7.15
N SER A 166 -16.14 3.74 -7.62
CA SER A 166 -17.20 3.23 -6.76
C SER A 166 -16.94 1.75 -6.51
N SER A 167 -16.82 1.36 -5.26
CA SER A 167 -16.67 -0.03 -4.85
C SER A 167 -17.62 -0.32 -3.68
N SER A 168 -18.17 -1.52 -3.65
CA SER A 168 -18.95 -2.04 -2.52
C SER A 168 -18.01 -2.71 -1.49
N TYR A 169 -18.53 -3.12 -0.35
CA TYR A 169 -17.79 -3.92 0.62
C TYR A 169 -17.40 -5.33 0.10
N GLU A 170 -18.04 -5.79 -0.97
CA GLU A 170 -17.78 -7.08 -1.59
C GLU A 170 -16.70 -6.98 -2.68
N ASP A 171 -16.28 -5.76 -3.03
CA ASP A 171 -15.32 -5.51 -4.09
C ASP A 171 -13.91 -5.33 -3.54
N ILE A 172 -12.93 -5.85 -4.27
CA ILE A 172 -11.52 -5.51 -4.10
C ILE A 172 -11.05 -4.81 -5.37
N VAL A 173 -10.64 -3.56 -5.22
CA VAL A 173 -10.07 -2.77 -6.33
C VAL A 173 -8.60 -3.16 -6.48
N CYS A 174 -8.19 -3.50 -7.72
CA CYS A 174 -6.79 -3.79 -8.02
C CYS A 174 -6.21 -2.73 -8.95
N ASN A 175 -5.03 -2.21 -8.62
CA ASN A 175 -4.26 -1.31 -9.48
C ASN A 175 -2.80 -1.75 -9.62
N ILE A 176 -2.20 -1.35 -10.74
CA ILE A 176 -0.79 -1.57 -11.06
C ILE A 176 0.06 -0.53 -10.36
N GLY A 177 1.22 -0.95 -9.84
CA GLY A 177 2.23 -0.08 -9.25
C GLY A 177 3.46 0.14 -10.14
N ASP A 178 4.35 1.02 -9.69
CA ASP A 178 5.53 1.47 -10.46
C ASP A 178 6.52 0.33 -10.77
N MET A 179 6.69 -0.65 -9.86
CA MET A 179 7.55 -1.80 -10.13
C MET A 179 7.01 -2.64 -11.28
N MET A 180 5.70 -2.92 -11.32
CA MET A 180 5.09 -3.65 -12.42
C MET A 180 5.17 -2.87 -13.73
N GLN A 181 4.96 -1.55 -13.70
CA GLN A 181 5.13 -0.69 -14.86
C GLN A 181 6.56 -0.75 -15.40
N LEU A 182 7.56 -0.71 -14.53
CA LEU A 182 8.98 -0.79 -14.90
C LEU A 182 9.28 -2.11 -15.61
N ILE A 183 8.98 -3.25 -14.98
CA ILE A 183 9.33 -4.58 -15.50
C ILE A 183 8.52 -5.00 -16.73
N THR A 184 7.43 -4.29 -17.04
CA THR A 184 6.60 -4.54 -18.23
C THR A 184 6.78 -3.48 -19.32
N ASP A 185 7.85 -2.67 -19.28
CA ASP A 185 8.11 -1.60 -20.24
C ASP A 185 6.88 -0.72 -20.50
N GLN A 186 6.20 -0.33 -19.43
CA GLN A 186 4.96 0.47 -19.44
C GLN A 186 3.76 -0.16 -20.18
N LYS A 187 3.79 -1.45 -20.54
CA LYS A 187 2.60 -2.14 -21.06
C LYS A 187 1.48 -2.18 -20.03
N LEU A 188 1.83 -2.45 -18.76
CA LEU A 188 0.94 -2.27 -17.62
C LEU A 188 1.35 -0.99 -16.89
N ARG A 189 0.49 0.02 -16.92
CA ARG A 189 0.83 1.33 -16.38
C ARG A 189 0.41 1.46 -14.92
N SER A 190 1.30 2.00 -14.12
CA SER A 190 0.97 2.50 -12.78
C SER A 190 -0.07 3.59 -12.89
N THR A 191 -1.14 3.50 -12.09
CA THR A 191 -2.30 4.37 -12.22
C THR A 191 -2.25 5.46 -11.15
N PRO A 192 -2.03 6.74 -11.53
CA PRO A 192 -2.12 7.84 -10.58
C PRO A 192 -3.53 7.91 -9.99
N HIS A 193 -3.58 8.05 -8.68
CA HIS A 193 -4.85 8.14 -7.95
C HIS A 193 -4.74 9.11 -6.78
N ARG A 194 -5.90 9.51 -6.26
CA ARG A 194 -6.02 10.42 -5.13
C ARG A 194 -7.24 10.08 -4.28
N VAL A 195 -7.28 10.58 -3.06
CA VAL A 195 -8.47 10.50 -2.22
C VAL A 195 -8.95 11.91 -1.91
N VAL A 196 -10.16 12.22 -2.33
CA VAL A 196 -10.79 13.52 -2.10
C VAL A 196 -11.88 13.41 -1.02
N LYS A 197 -12.20 14.55 -0.43
CA LYS A 197 -13.34 14.70 0.45
C LYS A 197 -14.47 15.34 -0.36
N TYR A 198 -15.58 14.64 -0.52
CA TYR A 198 -16.78 15.26 -1.06
C TYR A 198 -17.44 16.14 0.02
N LYS A 199 -18.10 17.21 -0.39
CA LYS A 199 -18.90 18.03 0.52
C LYS A 199 -20.05 17.18 1.07
N THR A 200 -20.01 16.90 2.36
CA THR A 200 -21.05 16.22 3.12
C THR A 200 -21.58 17.16 4.18
N GLU A 201 -22.82 16.98 4.61
CA GLU A 201 -23.41 17.79 5.69
C GLU A 201 -22.65 17.58 7.00
N GLU A 202 -22.18 16.35 7.25
CA GLU A 202 -21.38 16.01 8.44
C GLU A 202 -20.06 15.36 8.04
N PRO A 203 -18.92 15.88 8.53
CA PRO A 203 -17.62 15.25 8.33
C PRO A 203 -17.53 13.91 9.05
N LYS A 204 -17.12 12.86 8.31
CA LYS A 204 -16.96 11.51 8.85
C LYS A 204 -15.53 11.00 8.68
N SER A 205 -15.12 10.12 9.60
CA SER A 205 -13.91 9.32 9.45
C SER A 205 -14.03 8.40 8.23
N ARG A 206 -12.96 8.31 7.46
CA ARG A 206 -12.84 7.33 6.37
C ARG A 206 -11.75 6.34 6.71
N TYR A 207 -12.05 5.06 6.53
CA TYR A 207 -11.09 3.97 6.72
C TYR A 207 -10.90 3.25 5.39
N SER A 208 -9.66 2.85 5.08
CA SER A 208 -9.34 2.01 3.93
C SER A 208 -8.19 1.08 4.23
N ILE A 209 -8.13 -0.06 3.52
CA ILE A 209 -7.16 -1.10 3.80
C ILE A 209 -6.53 -1.57 2.47
N PRO A 210 -5.53 -0.84 1.94
CA PRO A 210 -4.73 -1.33 0.83
C PRO A 210 -3.74 -2.42 1.27
N PHE A 211 -3.55 -3.40 0.41
CA PHE A 211 -2.52 -4.41 0.48
C PHE A 211 -1.55 -4.22 -0.67
N PHE A 212 -0.31 -3.87 -0.37
CA PHE A 212 0.73 -3.61 -1.34
C PHE A 212 1.56 -4.89 -1.56
N MET A 213 1.50 -5.48 -2.74
CA MET A 213 2.32 -6.64 -3.08
C MET A 213 3.69 -6.21 -3.56
N HIS A 214 4.70 -6.49 -2.74
CA HIS A 214 6.10 -6.23 -3.07
C HIS A 214 6.85 -7.54 -3.35
N PRO A 215 7.84 -7.50 -4.25
CA PRO A 215 8.76 -8.60 -4.42
C PRO A 215 9.70 -8.74 -3.22
N SER A 216 10.46 -9.83 -3.20
CA SER A 216 11.60 -9.99 -2.28
C SER A 216 12.61 -8.87 -2.49
N PRO A 217 13.28 -8.37 -1.43
CA PRO A 217 14.27 -7.30 -1.52
C PRO A 217 15.38 -7.54 -2.56
N ASP A 218 15.79 -8.79 -2.77
CA ASP A 218 16.84 -9.18 -3.70
C ASP A 218 16.35 -9.43 -5.15
N THR A 219 15.06 -9.26 -5.40
CA THR A 219 14.52 -9.39 -6.77
C THR A 219 15.12 -8.30 -7.66
N ILE A 220 15.63 -8.71 -8.83
CA ILE A 220 16.04 -7.76 -9.86
C ILE A 220 14.82 -7.36 -10.68
N LEU A 221 14.46 -6.08 -10.61
CA LEU A 221 13.41 -5.48 -11.44
C LEU A 221 14.00 -5.15 -12.81
N LYS A 222 13.83 -6.06 -13.77
CA LYS A 222 14.27 -5.89 -15.17
C LYS A 222 13.11 -6.10 -16.12
N SER A 223 13.22 -5.53 -17.30
CA SER A 223 12.23 -5.74 -18.37
C SER A 223 12.04 -7.23 -18.66
N VAL A 224 10.79 -7.66 -18.74
CA VAL A 224 10.43 -9.03 -19.19
C VAL A 224 10.46 -9.18 -20.70
N PHE A 225 10.73 -8.10 -21.44
CA PHE A 225 10.76 -8.04 -22.90
C PHE A 225 12.13 -7.69 -23.46
N ASN A 226 13.13 -7.42 -22.60
CA ASN A 226 14.48 -7.03 -22.99
C ASN A 226 15.50 -7.76 -22.12
N ASP A 227 16.17 -8.75 -22.71
CA ASP A 227 17.17 -9.57 -22.00
C ASP A 227 18.45 -8.77 -21.68
N ASP A 228 18.73 -7.69 -22.39
CA ASP A 228 19.91 -6.83 -22.18
C ASP A 228 19.70 -5.82 -21.04
N ASP A 229 18.49 -5.75 -20.46
CA ASP A 229 18.22 -4.91 -19.28
C ASP A 229 18.89 -5.48 -18.02
N ASN A 230 19.79 -4.72 -17.41
CA ASN A 230 20.44 -5.12 -16.16
C ASN A 230 19.51 -5.01 -14.95
N GLY A 231 18.43 -4.20 -15.05
CA GLY A 231 17.47 -3.97 -13.98
C GLY A 231 18.04 -3.24 -12.77
N VAL A 232 17.21 -3.13 -11.74
CA VAL A 232 17.56 -2.56 -10.42
C VAL A 232 17.08 -3.48 -9.32
N LEU A 233 17.73 -3.48 -8.15
CA LEU A 233 17.24 -4.22 -6.98
C LEU A 233 15.91 -3.64 -6.51
N ALA A 234 14.96 -4.50 -6.19
CA ALA A 234 13.66 -4.10 -5.65
C ALA A 234 13.79 -3.29 -4.36
N HIS A 235 14.75 -3.68 -3.49
CA HIS A 235 15.07 -2.93 -2.28
C HIS A 235 15.51 -1.50 -2.59
N ASP A 236 16.46 -1.32 -3.51
CA ASP A 236 17.01 0.00 -3.82
C ASP A 236 15.97 0.90 -4.48
N PHE A 237 15.15 0.34 -5.38
CA PHE A 237 14.03 1.04 -5.99
C PHE A 237 13.02 1.52 -4.95
N LEU A 238 12.66 0.66 -4.00
CA LEU A 238 11.74 1.01 -2.91
C LEU A 238 12.32 2.09 -2.01
N ASP A 239 13.56 1.93 -1.56
CA ASP A 239 14.25 2.86 -0.67
C ASP A 239 14.38 4.27 -1.26
N GLU A 240 14.74 4.37 -2.55
CA GLU A 240 14.76 5.65 -3.27
C GLU A 240 13.39 6.35 -3.26
N ARG A 241 12.31 5.60 -3.52
CA ARG A 241 10.95 6.14 -3.55
C ARG A 241 10.45 6.54 -2.15
N LEU A 242 10.74 5.75 -1.12
CA LEU A 242 10.37 6.08 0.27
C LEU A 242 11.07 7.34 0.75
N LYS A 243 12.36 7.50 0.48
CA LYS A 243 13.11 8.74 0.78
C LYS A 243 12.51 9.97 0.09
N ALA A 244 12.04 9.83 -1.15
CA ALA A 244 11.42 10.92 -1.90
C ALA A 244 10.10 11.41 -1.29
N ILE A 245 9.34 10.53 -0.60
CA ILE A 245 8.09 10.87 0.11
C ILE A 245 8.28 11.09 1.62
N LYS A 246 9.52 11.13 2.09
CA LYS A 246 9.93 11.42 3.49
C LYS A 246 9.43 10.37 4.51
N LEU A 247 9.36 9.12 4.09
CA LEU A 247 9.17 7.95 4.95
C LEU A 247 10.50 7.26 5.25
#